data_92fc5ba76112cdd1667f57ff73b4076c
#
_entry.id   92fc5ba76112cdd1667f57ff73b4076c
#
_cell.length_a   1.000
_cell.length_b   1.000
_cell.length_c   1.000
_cell.angle_alpha   90.00
_cell.angle_beta   90.00
_cell.angle_gamma   90.00
#
_symmetry.space_group_name_H-M   'P 1'
#
loop_
_entity.id
_entity.type
_entity.pdbx_description
1 polymer ?
#
loop_
_entity_poly.entity_id
_entity_poly.type
_entity_poly.pdbx_seq_one_letter_code
_entity_poly.pdbx_strand_id
1 'polypeptide(L)'
;MVLVMSGSIGCGPMTTLALKLLRRLPKDSFVVVICGKNKGDLKELQRYAKFLERLYPVGFTDRMDLYYSAADLVVGKPGGLSCTEIAQKGVPAVLMLSVPGCESRNLEFFTRYGMALGTESVRDTLSAVRRLLSSAAMRNRMMLAQRSIPQGAVAAITDLIEKGTVPLPAKEE
;
A
#
# COMPACT_ATOMS: atom_id res chain seq x y z
N MET A 1 -8.75 -3.76 10.27
CA MET A 1 -7.27 -3.93 10.25
C MET A 1 -6.63 -2.88 9.35
N VAL A 2 -5.59 -2.19 9.83
CA VAL A 2 -4.74 -1.35 8.98
C VAL A 2 -3.44 -2.12 8.71
N LEU A 3 -3.19 -2.39 7.44
CA LEU A 3 -1.96 -3.04 6.98
C LEU A 3 -0.91 -1.98 6.64
N VAL A 4 0.26 -2.07 7.24
CA VAL A 4 1.39 -1.18 6.99
C VAL A 4 2.53 -1.96 6.39
N MET A 5 3.10 -1.49 5.27
CA MET A 5 4.14 -2.21 4.55
C MET A 5 5.11 -1.26 3.85
N SER A 6 6.39 -1.63 3.81
CA SER A 6 7.45 -0.83 3.19
C SER A 6 8.21 -1.55 2.08
N GLY A 7 7.57 -2.56 1.49
CA GLY A 7 8.19 -3.43 0.48
C GLY A 7 9.14 -4.47 1.08
N SER A 8 9.77 -5.28 0.22
CA SER A 8 10.58 -6.44 0.64
C SER A 8 11.83 -6.07 1.43
N ILE A 9 12.41 -4.90 1.21
CA ILE A 9 13.64 -4.43 1.88
C ILE A 9 13.33 -3.74 3.21
N GLY A 10 12.10 -3.20 3.37
CA GLY A 10 11.70 -2.48 4.58
C GLY A 10 12.38 -1.11 4.69
N CYS A 11 11.92 -0.10 3.96
CA CYS A 11 12.44 1.27 4.02
C CYS A 11 11.39 2.23 4.56
N GLY A 12 11.82 3.28 5.26
CA GLY A 12 10.97 4.35 5.76
C GLY A 12 10.67 4.25 7.25
N PRO A 13 9.96 5.20 7.82
CA PRO A 13 9.74 5.35 9.26
C PRO A 13 8.60 4.44 9.78
N MET A 14 8.70 3.12 9.52
CA MET A 14 7.62 2.15 9.75
C MET A 14 7.22 2.05 11.21
N THR A 15 8.19 1.92 12.11
CA THR A 15 7.94 1.86 13.56
C THR A 15 7.20 3.11 14.03
N THR A 16 7.72 4.30 13.66
CA THR A 16 7.09 5.57 14.03
C THR A 16 5.67 5.69 13.49
N LEU A 17 5.45 5.28 12.24
CA LEU A 17 4.14 5.31 11.60
C LEU A 17 3.15 4.37 12.31
N ALA A 18 3.54 3.12 12.54
CA ALA A 18 2.71 2.13 13.20
C ALA A 18 2.29 2.56 14.61
N LEU A 19 3.23 3.04 15.41
CA LEU A 19 2.94 3.51 16.78
C LEU A 19 2.03 4.75 16.79
N LYS A 20 2.23 5.69 15.85
CA LYS A 20 1.36 6.85 15.72
C LYS A 20 -0.03 6.49 15.18
N LEU A 21 -0.16 5.50 14.32
CA LEU A 21 -1.44 4.96 13.88
C LEU A 21 -2.22 4.37 15.04
N LEU A 22 -1.62 3.46 15.81
CA LEU A 22 -2.26 2.83 16.97
C LEU A 22 -2.86 3.82 17.97
N ARG A 23 -2.19 4.97 18.17
CA ARG A 23 -2.69 6.02 19.08
C ARG A 23 -3.90 6.77 18.53
N ARG A 24 -4.16 6.70 17.23
CA ARG A 24 -5.21 7.47 16.54
C ARG A 24 -6.35 6.63 16.01
N LEU A 25 -6.13 5.33 15.88
CA LEU A 25 -7.15 4.40 15.42
C LEU A 25 -8.16 4.08 16.54
N PRO A 26 -9.42 3.77 16.20
CA PRO A 26 -10.40 3.24 17.15
C PRO A 26 -9.85 2.07 17.96
N LYS A 27 -10.39 1.87 19.17
CA LYS A 27 -9.88 0.85 20.11
C LYS A 27 -10.05 -0.59 19.61
N ASP A 28 -11.00 -0.84 18.75
CA ASP A 28 -11.29 -2.12 18.09
C ASP A 28 -10.42 -2.38 16.84
N SER A 29 -9.62 -1.40 16.46
CA SER A 29 -8.73 -1.50 15.31
C SER A 29 -7.36 -2.03 15.72
N PHE A 30 -6.70 -2.74 14.81
CA PHE A 30 -5.33 -3.21 14.99
C PHE A 30 -4.47 -2.91 13.77
N VAL A 31 -3.17 -2.90 13.97
CA VAL A 31 -2.15 -2.60 12.95
C VAL A 31 -1.28 -3.82 12.72
N VAL A 32 -1.27 -4.32 11.51
CA VAL A 32 -0.32 -5.33 11.05
C VAL A 32 0.80 -4.62 10.28
N VAL A 33 2.05 -4.92 10.61
CA VAL A 33 3.22 -4.31 9.97
C VAL A 33 4.04 -5.38 9.30
N ILE A 34 4.10 -5.36 7.96
CA ILE A 34 4.96 -6.26 7.19
C ILE A 34 6.35 -5.62 7.07
N CYS A 35 7.30 -6.14 7.81
CA CYS A 35 8.67 -5.63 7.87
C CYS A 35 9.57 -6.18 6.74
N GLY A 36 9.08 -7.17 5.97
CA GLY A 36 9.87 -7.82 4.94
C GLY A 36 11.18 -8.41 5.49
N LYS A 37 12.28 -8.12 4.82
CA LYS A 37 13.62 -8.58 5.22
C LYS A 37 14.30 -7.69 6.27
N ASN A 38 13.66 -6.60 6.70
CA ASN A 38 14.19 -5.69 7.71
C ASN A 38 14.05 -6.28 9.12
N LYS A 39 15.07 -7.01 9.55
CA LYS A 39 15.11 -7.64 10.88
C LYS A 39 15.19 -6.61 12.02
N GLY A 40 15.71 -5.41 11.75
CA GLY A 40 15.81 -4.32 12.71
C GLY A 40 14.43 -3.81 13.13
N ASP A 41 13.64 -3.38 12.15
CA ASP A 41 12.27 -2.91 12.37
C ASP A 41 11.40 -4.01 12.99
N LEU A 42 11.54 -5.25 12.51
CA LEU A 42 10.80 -6.38 13.07
C LEU A 42 11.09 -6.54 14.58
N LYS A 43 12.38 -6.58 14.96
CA LYS A 43 12.79 -6.75 16.35
C LYS A 43 12.33 -5.58 17.24
N GLU A 44 12.41 -4.37 16.72
CA GLU A 44 11.95 -3.18 17.41
C GLU A 44 10.42 -3.22 17.63
N LEU A 45 9.65 -3.47 16.59
CA LEU A 45 8.19 -3.57 16.69
C LEU A 45 7.73 -4.73 17.57
N GLN A 46 8.43 -5.87 17.56
CA GLN A 46 8.16 -6.99 18.47
C GLN A 46 8.35 -6.62 19.94
N ARG A 47 9.28 -5.72 20.27
CA ARG A 47 9.43 -5.21 21.65
C ARG A 47 8.20 -4.39 22.05
N TYR A 48 7.70 -3.53 21.16
CA TYR A 48 6.49 -2.75 21.43
C TYR A 48 5.24 -3.63 21.49
N ALA A 49 5.14 -4.67 20.67
CA ALA A 49 4.00 -5.58 20.63
C ALA A 49 3.79 -6.35 21.94
N LYS A 50 4.82 -6.51 22.77
CA LYS A 50 4.69 -7.10 24.12
C LYS A 50 3.78 -6.29 25.04
N PHE A 51 3.61 -5.00 24.78
CA PHE A 51 2.82 -4.06 25.60
C PHE A 51 1.64 -3.46 24.83
N LEU A 52 1.57 -3.70 23.51
CA LEU A 52 0.58 -3.13 22.62
C LEU A 52 -0.16 -4.25 21.87
N GLU A 53 -1.20 -4.79 22.52
CA GLU A 53 -1.96 -5.94 22.02
C GLU A 53 -2.55 -5.79 20.61
N ARG A 54 -2.65 -4.55 20.12
CA ARG A 54 -3.18 -4.23 18.78
C ARG A 54 -2.11 -4.05 17.71
N LEU A 55 -0.84 -4.37 18.01
CA LEU A 55 0.29 -4.28 17.10
C LEU A 55 0.79 -5.69 16.74
N TYR A 56 0.78 -6.00 15.45
CA TYR A 56 1.18 -7.31 14.92
C TYR A 56 2.31 -7.15 13.91
N PRO A 57 3.58 -7.16 14.33
CA PRO A 57 4.72 -7.13 13.42
C PRO A 57 4.95 -8.51 12.80
N VAL A 58 5.09 -8.52 11.48
CA VAL A 58 5.31 -9.71 10.65
C VAL A 58 6.61 -9.52 9.86
N GLY A 59 7.44 -10.53 9.79
CA GLY A 59 8.65 -10.53 8.98
C GLY A 59 8.35 -10.64 7.48
N PHE A 60 9.25 -11.30 6.75
CA PHE A 60 9.01 -11.64 5.36
C PHE A 60 7.87 -12.68 5.25
N THR A 61 6.99 -12.47 4.29
CA THR A 61 5.90 -13.39 3.97
C THR A 61 5.72 -13.47 2.46
N ASP A 62 5.39 -14.64 1.95
CA ASP A 62 4.96 -14.92 0.58
C ASP A 62 3.43 -14.92 0.44
N ARG A 63 2.71 -14.71 1.55
CA ARG A 63 1.25 -14.74 1.62
C ARG A 63 0.63 -13.33 1.69
N MET A 64 1.18 -12.36 0.93
CA MET A 64 0.68 -10.98 0.91
C MET A 64 -0.80 -10.90 0.46
N ASP A 65 -1.22 -11.83 -0.38
CA ASP A 65 -2.60 -11.96 -0.85
C ASP A 65 -3.64 -12.06 0.29
N LEU A 66 -3.29 -12.78 1.36
CA LEU A 66 -4.14 -12.91 2.55
C LEU A 66 -4.20 -11.61 3.36
N TYR A 67 -3.05 -10.95 3.52
CA TYR A 67 -2.99 -9.68 4.25
C TYR A 67 -3.76 -8.58 3.55
N TYR A 68 -3.65 -8.47 2.22
CA TYR A 68 -4.46 -7.54 1.44
C TYR A 68 -5.96 -7.86 1.55
N SER A 69 -6.33 -9.14 1.44
CA SER A 69 -7.73 -9.57 1.52
C SER A 69 -8.36 -9.32 2.90
N ALA A 70 -7.56 -9.30 3.97
CA ALA A 70 -8.00 -9.05 5.34
C ALA A 70 -7.95 -7.56 5.73
N ALA A 71 -7.32 -6.70 4.92
CA ALA A 71 -7.12 -5.30 5.25
C ALA A 71 -8.35 -4.44 4.93
N ASP A 72 -8.73 -3.55 5.85
CA ASP A 72 -9.69 -2.47 5.60
C ASP A 72 -9.03 -1.25 4.95
N LEU A 73 -7.70 -1.12 5.13
CA LEU A 73 -6.88 -0.05 4.58
C LEU A 73 -5.41 -0.46 4.55
N VAL A 74 -4.72 -0.12 3.47
CA VAL A 74 -3.27 -0.31 3.32
C VAL A 74 -2.54 1.02 3.39
N VAL A 75 -1.43 1.05 4.13
CA VAL A 75 -0.44 2.14 4.08
C VAL A 75 0.87 1.55 3.58
N GLY A 76 1.36 2.02 2.46
CA GLY A 76 2.56 1.45 1.84
C GLY A 76 3.35 2.44 1.02
N LYS A 77 4.48 1.96 0.47
CA LYS A 77 5.25 2.68 -0.54
C LYS A 77 4.56 2.55 -1.91
N PRO A 78 4.76 3.51 -2.83
CA PRO A 78 4.23 3.43 -4.19
C PRO A 78 5.09 2.53 -5.11
N GLY A 79 5.41 1.31 -4.66
CA GLY A 79 6.09 0.30 -5.47
C GLY A 79 5.15 -0.32 -6.51
N GLY A 80 5.62 -0.54 -7.74
CA GLY A 80 4.76 -0.97 -8.86
C GLY A 80 3.95 -2.23 -8.56
N LEU A 81 4.61 -3.31 -8.12
CA LEU A 81 3.93 -4.57 -7.78
C LEU A 81 2.91 -4.38 -6.65
N SER A 82 3.33 -3.76 -5.55
CA SER A 82 2.45 -3.56 -4.39
C SER A 82 1.23 -2.71 -4.73
N CYS A 83 1.40 -1.64 -5.51
CA CYS A 83 0.28 -0.80 -5.93
C CYS A 83 -0.70 -1.57 -6.81
N THR A 84 -0.20 -2.40 -7.73
CA THR A 84 -1.04 -3.24 -8.59
C THR A 84 -1.79 -4.30 -7.79
N GLU A 85 -1.11 -4.98 -6.87
CA GLU A 85 -1.72 -5.98 -5.97
C GLU A 85 -2.83 -5.38 -5.10
N ILE A 86 -2.57 -4.20 -4.49
CA ILE A 86 -3.55 -3.47 -3.69
C ILE A 86 -4.79 -3.12 -4.52
N ALA A 87 -4.57 -2.61 -5.74
CA ALA A 87 -5.67 -2.22 -6.62
C ALA A 87 -6.47 -3.43 -7.13
N GLN A 88 -5.80 -4.52 -7.48
CA GLN A 88 -6.47 -5.77 -7.86
C GLN A 88 -7.33 -6.35 -6.73
N LYS A 89 -6.90 -6.20 -5.49
CA LYS A 89 -7.68 -6.61 -4.31
C LYS A 89 -8.77 -5.60 -3.94
N GLY A 90 -8.75 -4.41 -4.51
CA GLY A 90 -9.74 -3.37 -4.24
C GLY A 90 -9.66 -2.85 -2.80
N VAL A 91 -8.47 -2.68 -2.26
CA VAL A 91 -8.28 -2.23 -0.86
C VAL A 91 -7.96 -0.74 -0.83
N PRO A 92 -8.68 0.08 -0.04
CA PRO A 92 -8.34 1.48 0.13
C PRO A 92 -6.88 1.69 0.55
N ALA A 93 -6.19 2.64 -0.08
CA ALA A 93 -4.76 2.79 0.09
C ALA A 93 -4.30 4.24 0.34
N VAL A 94 -3.30 4.37 1.20
CA VAL A 94 -2.46 5.57 1.35
C VAL A 94 -1.04 5.20 0.94
N LEU A 95 -0.52 5.87 -0.07
CA LEU A 95 0.83 5.65 -0.58
C LEU A 95 1.74 6.77 -0.09
N MET A 96 2.74 6.41 0.71
CA MET A 96 3.72 7.35 1.24
C MET A 96 5.02 7.27 0.45
N LEU A 97 5.39 8.36 -0.22
CA LEU A 97 6.65 8.45 -0.93
C LEU A 97 7.81 8.49 0.08
N SER A 98 8.69 7.50 -0.01
CA SER A 98 9.88 7.40 0.86
C SER A 98 11.16 7.75 0.10
N VAL A 99 11.21 7.43 -1.19
CA VAL A 99 12.38 7.64 -2.05
C VAL A 99 11.93 8.22 -3.38
N PRO A 100 12.44 9.39 -3.79
CA PRO A 100 12.18 9.94 -5.12
C PRO A 100 12.71 9.03 -6.23
N GLY A 101 12.13 9.14 -7.43
CA GLY A 101 12.53 8.38 -8.61
C GLY A 101 11.35 7.63 -9.23
N CYS A 102 11.52 6.35 -9.58
CA CYS A 102 10.45 5.56 -10.21
C CYS A 102 9.20 5.42 -9.34
N GLU A 103 9.33 5.46 -8.01
CA GLU A 103 8.20 5.46 -7.10
C GLU A 103 7.34 6.74 -7.19
N SER A 104 7.92 7.87 -7.57
CA SER A 104 7.18 9.12 -7.76
C SER A 104 6.17 9.02 -8.91
N ARG A 105 6.52 8.35 -10.01
CA ARG A 105 5.60 8.13 -11.15
C ARG A 105 4.44 7.21 -10.77
N ASN A 106 4.71 6.17 -10.00
CA ASN A 106 3.66 5.30 -9.49
C ASN A 106 2.72 6.07 -8.55
N LEU A 107 3.28 6.88 -7.64
CA LEU A 107 2.48 7.72 -6.76
C LEU A 107 1.57 8.66 -7.54
N GLU A 108 2.12 9.37 -8.53
CA GLU A 108 1.39 10.27 -9.40
C GLU A 108 0.27 9.53 -10.14
N PHE A 109 0.57 8.40 -10.77
CA PHE A 109 -0.41 7.59 -11.48
C PHE A 109 -1.57 7.18 -10.57
N PHE A 110 -1.29 6.51 -9.45
CA PHE A 110 -2.34 6.00 -8.59
C PHE A 110 -3.15 7.11 -7.92
N THR A 111 -2.56 8.27 -7.64
CA THR A 111 -3.27 9.42 -7.07
C THR A 111 -4.10 10.15 -8.12
N ARG A 112 -3.56 10.37 -9.32
CA ARG A 112 -4.24 11.03 -10.44
C ARG A 112 -5.53 10.30 -10.83
N TYR A 113 -5.49 8.98 -10.84
CA TYR A 113 -6.66 8.15 -11.16
C TYR A 113 -7.54 7.82 -9.94
N GLY A 114 -7.30 8.41 -8.79
CA GLY A 114 -8.12 8.24 -7.60
C GLY A 114 -8.03 6.86 -6.94
N MET A 115 -7.02 6.06 -7.27
CA MET A 115 -6.81 4.70 -6.77
C MET A 115 -6.13 4.65 -5.41
N ALA A 116 -5.51 5.74 -4.97
CA ALA A 116 -4.88 5.91 -3.67
C ALA A 116 -4.84 7.37 -3.24
N LEU A 117 -4.58 7.64 -1.97
CA LEU A 117 -4.13 8.95 -1.50
C LEU A 117 -2.61 8.97 -1.41
N GLY A 118 -1.97 9.96 -2.03
CA GLY A 118 -0.53 10.18 -1.97
C GLY A 118 -0.13 11.06 -0.79
N THR A 119 0.99 10.75 -0.16
CA THR A 119 1.56 11.52 0.95
C THR A 119 3.09 11.46 0.94
N GLU A 120 3.74 12.47 1.53
CA GLU A 120 5.20 12.57 1.59
C GLU A 120 5.72 12.61 3.04
N SER A 121 4.82 12.67 4.01
CA SER A 121 5.20 12.69 5.42
C SER A 121 4.33 11.77 6.28
N VAL A 122 4.86 11.34 7.42
CA VAL A 122 4.09 10.58 8.41
C VAL A 122 2.85 11.36 8.87
N ARG A 123 2.96 12.69 9.03
CA ARG A 123 1.83 13.54 9.46
C ARG A 123 0.69 13.49 8.43
N ASP A 124 1.02 13.64 7.16
CA ASP A 124 0.03 13.64 6.08
C ASP A 124 -0.57 12.25 5.89
N THR A 125 0.25 11.20 6.03
CA THR A 125 -0.21 9.81 6.03
C THR A 125 -1.26 9.56 7.12
N LEU A 126 -1.02 10.01 8.35
CA LEU A 126 -1.99 9.89 9.45
C LEU A 126 -3.29 10.64 9.17
N SER A 127 -3.20 11.82 8.55
CA SER A 127 -4.37 12.60 8.12
C SER A 127 -5.16 11.89 7.03
N ALA A 128 -4.47 11.35 6.02
CA ALA A 128 -5.06 10.59 4.92
C ALA A 128 -5.76 9.31 5.41
N VAL A 129 -5.12 8.56 6.30
CA VAL A 129 -5.73 7.37 6.93
C VAL A 129 -7.01 7.74 7.67
N ARG A 130 -6.98 8.80 8.48
CA ARG A 130 -8.17 9.27 9.20
C ARG A 130 -9.31 9.64 8.24
N ARG A 131 -9.01 10.36 7.15
CA ARG A 131 -10.00 10.75 6.12
C ARG A 131 -10.64 9.52 5.48
N LEU A 132 -9.85 8.52 5.10
CA LEU A 132 -10.39 7.28 4.51
C LEU A 132 -11.24 6.50 5.50
N LEU A 133 -10.80 6.36 6.75
CA LEU A 133 -11.56 5.62 7.76
C LEU A 133 -12.89 6.31 8.10
N SER A 134 -12.93 7.65 8.10
CA SER A 134 -14.15 8.42 8.40
C SER A 134 -15.13 8.53 7.23
N SER A 135 -14.78 8.13 6.00
CA SER A 135 -15.61 8.30 4.81
C SER A 135 -15.78 7.04 3.99
N ALA A 136 -16.86 6.31 4.19
CA ALA A 136 -17.22 5.16 3.36
C ALA A 136 -17.35 5.54 1.88
N ALA A 137 -17.91 6.72 1.58
CA ALA A 137 -18.04 7.20 0.21
C ALA A 137 -16.68 7.40 -0.48
N MET A 138 -15.66 7.88 0.27
CA MET A 138 -14.30 8.03 -0.25
C MET A 138 -13.66 6.67 -0.53
N ARG A 139 -13.79 5.72 0.40
CA ARG A 139 -13.30 4.34 0.20
C ARG A 139 -13.96 3.69 -1.02
N ASN A 140 -15.28 3.77 -1.14
CA ASN A 140 -16.02 3.16 -2.25
C ASN A 140 -15.60 3.75 -3.61
N ARG A 141 -15.42 5.07 -3.71
CA ARG A 141 -14.92 5.71 -4.94
C ARG A 141 -13.52 5.22 -5.31
N MET A 142 -12.64 5.11 -4.32
CA MET A 142 -11.28 4.61 -4.52
C MET A 142 -11.28 3.15 -5.01
N MET A 143 -12.07 2.28 -4.38
CA MET A 143 -12.22 0.88 -4.78
C MET A 143 -12.80 0.75 -6.20
N LEU A 144 -13.74 1.62 -6.58
CA LEU A 144 -14.25 1.67 -7.96
C LEU A 144 -13.16 2.09 -8.96
N ALA A 145 -12.37 3.11 -8.63
CA ALA A 145 -11.26 3.53 -9.47
C ALA A 145 -10.20 2.41 -9.64
N GLN A 146 -9.92 1.67 -8.57
CA GLN A 146 -8.99 0.54 -8.62
C GLN A 146 -9.44 -0.60 -9.56
N ARG A 147 -10.75 -0.79 -9.72
CA ARG A 147 -11.30 -1.79 -10.66
C ARG A 147 -11.04 -1.47 -12.13
N SER A 148 -10.63 -0.25 -12.46
CA SER A 148 -10.25 0.13 -13.82
C SER A 148 -8.88 -0.41 -14.25
N ILE A 149 -8.07 -0.94 -13.32
CA ILE A 149 -6.82 -1.61 -13.66
C ILE A 149 -7.13 -2.90 -14.43
N PRO A 150 -6.59 -3.06 -15.66
CA PRO A 150 -6.84 -4.24 -16.47
C PRO A 150 -6.45 -5.52 -15.74
N GLN A 151 -7.34 -6.50 -15.75
CA GLN A 151 -7.05 -7.86 -15.32
C GLN A 151 -6.39 -8.59 -16.49
N GLY A 152 -5.49 -9.56 -16.19
CA GLY A 152 -4.89 -10.37 -17.25
C GLY A 152 -3.71 -9.73 -17.98
N ALA A 153 -3.00 -8.80 -17.35
CA ALA A 153 -1.81 -8.16 -17.93
C ALA A 153 -0.76 -9.20 -18.42
N VAL A 154 -0.63 -10.34 -17.75
CA VAL A 154 0.26 -11.42 -18.17
C VAL A 154 -0.16 -11.98 -19.53
N ALA A 155 -1.43 -12.29 -19.73
CA ALA A 155 -1.95 -12.78 -21.01
C ALA A 155 -1.75 -11.75 -22.12
N ALA A 156 -2.01 -10.46 -21.85
CA ALA A 156 -1.80 -9.39 -22.81
C ALA A 156 -0.31 -9.23 -23.20
N ILE A 157 0.61 -9.36 -22.24
CA ILE A 157 2.06 -9.32 -22.51
C ILE A 157 2.48 -10.55 -23.33
N THR A 158 1.99 -11.73 -22.98
CA THR A 158 2.27 -12.98 -23.73
C THR A 158 1.78 -12.84 -25.19
N ASP A 159 0.57 -12.37 -25.38
CA ASP A 159 -0.01 -12.11 -26.72
C ASP A 159 0.85 -11.13 -27.54
N LEU A 160 1.34 -10.07 -26.93
CA LEU A 160 2.21 -9.10 -27.59
C LEU A 160 3.55 -9.72 -28.01
N ILE A 161 4.14 -10.58 -27.18
CA ILE A 161 5.38 -11.29 -27.47
C ILE A 161 5.17 -12.26 -28.62
N GLU A 162 4.08 -13.05 -28.58
CA GLU A 162 3.77 -14.06 -29.59
C GLU A 162 3.42 -13.44 -30.95
N LYS A 163 2.71 -12.32 -30.96
CA LYS A 163 2.30 -11.62 -32.20
C LYS A 163 3.40 -10.71 -32.78
N GLY A 164 4.52 -10.51 -32.04
CA GLY A 164 5.64 -9.66 -32.49
C GLY A 164 5.28 -8.17 -32.67
N THR A 165 4.13 -7.74 -32.17
CA THR A 165 3.65 -6.37 -32.26
C THR A 165 3.68 -5.72 -30.88
N VAL A 166 4.66 -4.85 -30.64
CA VAL A 166 4.64 -3.93 -29.53
C VAL A 166 3.98 -2.63 -30.02
N PRO A 167 2.77 -2.29 -29.59
CA PRO A 167 2.21 -0.97 -29.92
C PRO A 167 3.09 0.08 -29.26
N LEU A 168 3.73 0.92 -30.08
CA LEU A 168 4.39 2.09 -29.56
C LEU A 168 3.33 3.01 -28.94
N PRO A 169 3.58 3.57 -27.73
CA PRO A 169 2.65 4.54 -27.15
C PRO A 169 2.50 5.70 -28.13
N ALA A 170 1.26 6.11 -28.38
CA ALA A 170 0.96 7.31 -29.15
C ALA A 170 1.75 8.48 -28.53
N LYS A 171 2.51 9.17 -29.34
CA LYS A 171 3.13 10.44 -28.92
C LYS A 171 1.98 11.40 -28.61
N GLU A 172 1.84 11.77 -27.36
CA GLU A 172 1.01 12.91 -26.98
C GLU A 172 1.69 14.16 -27.60
N GLU A 173 1.02 14.80 -28.57
CA GLU A 173 1.34 16.13 -29.09
C GLU A 173 0.97 17.21 -28.06
#